data_29dfd48cd13c4f5bd35c4242ee371563
#
_entry.id   29dfd48cd13c4f5bd35c4242ee371563
#
_cell.length_a   1.000
_cell.length_b   1.000
_cell.length_c   1.000
_cell.angle_alpha   90.00
_cell.angle_beta   90.00
_cell.angle_gamma   90.00
#
_symmetry.space_group_name_H-M   'P 1'
#
loop_
_entity.id
_entity.type
_entity.pdbx_description
1 polymer ?
#
loop_
_entity_poly.entity_id
_entity_poly.type
_entity_poly.pdbx_seq_one_letter_code
_entity_poly.pdbx_strand_id
1 'polypeptide(L)'
;MKATIKDVATRANVSVATVSRVVNNLDGYSDETKEKVLEAIKELGYQRNAIARGLVTKTTKTIGVLIPIVSAYLYAEILNGIEEKANENGYGIFLCNTGVNGVRAINYIKMLGERQVDAIIVVSLTINDEYYNLLNSL
;
A
#
# COMPACT_ATOMS: atom_id res chain seq x y z
N MET A 1 23.02 7.62 -3.96
CA MET A 1 22.44 6.36 -3.41
C MET A 1 21.30 6.75 -2.47
N LYS A 2 20.18 6.03 -2.45
CA LYS A 2 19.13 6.29 -1.44
C LYS A 2 19.64 5.80 -0.07
N ALA A 3 19.48 6.64 0.96
CA ALA A 3 19.80 6.27 2.32
C ALA A 3 18.97 5.06 2.78
N THR A 4 19.58 4.17 3.54
CA THR A 4 18.97 2.95 4.09
C THR A 4 18.72 3.09 5.59
N ILE A 5 17.92 2.20 6.17
CA ILE A 5 17.70 2.15 7.62
C ILE A 5 19.03 1.92 8.40
N LYS A 6 19.99 1.25 7.78
CA LYS A 6 21.32 1.04 8.37
C LYS A 6 22.13 2.34 8.46
N ASP A 7 22.02 3.19 7.44
CA ASP A 7 22.69 4.50 7.43
C ASP A 7 22.11 5.42 8.53
N VAL A 8 20.76 5.38 8.70
CA VAL A 8 20.10 6.10 9.80
C VAL A 8 20.56 5.59 11.17
N ALA A 9 20.65 4.27 11.35
CA ALA A 9 21.11 3.66 12.60
C ALA A 9 22.56 4.08 12.94
N THR A 10 23.45 4.06 11.95
CA THR A 10 24.82 4.53 12.10
C THR A 10 24.88 6.01 12.44
N ARG A 11 24.13 6.86 11.73
CA ARG A 11 24.12 8.31 11.94
C ARG A 11 23.55 8.70 13.29
N ALA A 12 22.49 8.02 13.75
CA ALA A 12 21.88 8.25 15.06
C ALA A 12 22.60 7.54 16.21
N ASN A 13 23.62 6.72 15.93
CA ASN A 13 24.35 5.89 16.89
C ASN A 13 23.43 4.97 17.73
N VAL A 14 22.50 4.28 17.04
CA VAL A 14 21.57 3.34 17.66
C VAL A 14 21.48 2.05 16.82
N SER A 15 20.82 1.02 17.35
CA SER A 15 20.59 -0.20 16.58
C SER A 15 19.55 0.00 15.48
N VAL A 16 19.61 -0.82 14.41
CA VAL A 16 18.57 -0.87 13.35
C VAL A 16 17.20 -1.18 13.95
N ALA A 17 17.15 -2.03 14.98
CA ALA A 17 15.92 -2.35 15.69
C ALA A 17 15.33 -1.11 16.38
N THR A 18 16.17 -0.26 16.99
CA THR A 18 15.76 0.99 17.60
C THR A 18 15.19 1.97 16.56
N VAL A 19 15.89 2.15 15.43
CA VAL A 19 15.37 2.96 14.31
C VAL A 19 14.02 2.43 13.83
N SER A 20 13.89 1.12 13.64
CA SER A 20 12.64 0.49 13.22
C SER A 20 11.49 0.77 14.21
N ARG A 21 11.76 0.71 15.53
CA ARG A 21 10.76 1.04 16.55
C ARG A 21 10.33 2.50 16.49
N VAL A 22 11.26 3.44 16.43
CA VAL A 22 10.98 4.89 16.31
C VAL A 22 10.16 5.15 15.05
N VAL A 23 10.59 4.61 13.92
CA VAL A 23 9.94 4.80 12.61
C VAL A 23 8.52 4.22 12.57
N ASN A 24 8.22 3.18 13.34
CA ASN A 24 6.91 2.53 13.41
C ASN A 24 6.08 2.93 14.64
N ASN A 25 6.54 3.94 15.42
CA ASN A 25 5.90 4.39 16.66
C ASN A 25 5.62 3.23 17.65
N LEU A 26 6.55 2.28 17.77
CA LEU A 26 6.48 1.18 18.73
C LEU A 26 7.22 1.61 20.01
N ASP A 27 6.77 1.12 21.16
CA ASP A 27 7.39 1.43 22.45
C ASP A 27 8.83 0.88 22.58
N GLY A 28 9.58 1.39 23.57
CA GLY A 28 10.90 0.88 23.97
C GLY A 28 12.07 1.74 23.50
N TYR A 29 11.88 3.04 23.40
CA TYR A 29 12.93 4.05 23.23
C TYR A 29 12.63 5.30 24.07
N SER A 30 13.67 6.11 24.40
CA SER A 30 13.51 7.39 25.06
C SER A 30 13.20 8.50 24.05
N ASP A 31 12.64 9.63 24.54
CA ASP A 31 12.39 10.82 23.71
C ASP A 31 13.69 11.34 23.08
N GLU A 32 14.80 11.35 23.81
CA GLU A 32 16.12 11.71 23.29
C GLU A 32 16.54 10.81 22.12
N THR A 33 16.31 9.50 22.23
CA THR A 33 16.59 8.54 21.14
C THR A 33 15.72 8.81 19.91
N LYS A 34 14.44 9.14 20.14
CA LYS A 34 13.51 9.49 19.08
C LYS A 34 13.98 10.72 18.31
N GLU A 35 14.37 11.78 19.01
CA GLU A 35 14.87 13.01 18.40
C GLU A 35 16.11 12.76 17.53
N LYS A 36 17.10 12.04 18.06
CA LYS A 36 18.31 11.66 17.30
C LYS A 36 18.01 10.89 16.01
N VAL A 37 17.06 9.96 16.08
CA VAL A 37 16.66 9.17 14.90
C VAL A 37 15.92 10.03 13.88
N LEU A 38 15.00 10.90 14.31
CA LEU A 38 14.26 11.79 13.42
C LEU A 38 15.18 12.82 12.74
N GLU A 39 16.17 13.34 13.45
CA GLU A 39 17.19 14.22 12.90
C GLU A 39 18.03 13.51 11.84
N ALA A 40 18.52 12.30 12.13
CA ALA A 40 19.27 11.50 11.19
C ALA A 40 18.45 11.16 9.92
N ILE A 41 17.15 10.87 10.07
CA ILE A 41 16.22 10.64 8.94
C ILE A 41 16.15 11.89 8.06
N LYS A 42 16.01 13.07 8.67
CA LYS A 42 15.90 14.35 7.96
C LYS A 42 17.20 14.70 7.23
N GLU A 43 18.35 14.56 7.88
CA GLU A 43 19.66 14.84 7.29
C GLU A 43 19.99 13.94 6.11
N LEU A 44 19.69 12.64 6.23
CA LEU A 44 20.00 11.66 5.20
C LEU A 44 18.93 11.60 4.09
N GLY A 45 17.81 12.32 4.25
CA GLY A 45 16.68 12.22 3.32
C GLY A 45 16.11 10.80 3.25
N TYR A 46 16.20 10.03 4.36
CA TYR A 46 15.70 8.66 4.39
C TYR A 46 14.21 8.59 4.17
N GLN A 47 13.79 7.83 3.19
CA GLN A 47 12.38 7.51 2.93
C GLN A 47 12.11 6.05 3.29
N ARG A 48 11.04 5.83 4.03
CA ARG A 48 10.60 4.47 4.38
C ARG A 48 10.41 3.64 3.12
N ASN A 49 10.95 2.44 3.11
CA ASN A 49 10.69 1.49 2.06
C ASN A 49 9.39 0.72 2.36
N ALA A 50 8.30 1.06 1.65
CA ALA A 50 7.00 0.42 1.82
C ALA A 50 7.07 -1.10 1.53
N ILE A 51 7.91 -1.52 0.56
CA ILE A 51 8.10 -2.93 0.23
C ILE A 51 8.74 -3.69 1.41
N ALA A 52 9.82 -3.13 1.99
CA ALA A 52 10.48 -3.75 3.14
C ALA A 52 9.54 -3.83 4.36
N ARG A 53 8.67 -2.83 4.55
CA ARG A 53 7.64 -2.86 5.59
C ARG A 53 6.61 -3.94 5.31
N GLY A 54 6.10 -4.03 4.08
CA GLY A 54 5.13 -5.04 3.67
C GLY A 54 5.61 -6.47 3.93
N LEU A 55 6.88 -6.77 3.72
CA LEU A 55 7.49 -8.06 4.04
C LEU A 55 7.42 -8.41 5.54
N VAL A 56 7.53 -7.41 6.41
CA VAL A 56 7.48 -7.61 7.88
C VAL A 56 6.04 -7.66 8.39
N THR A 57 5.20 -6.74 7.92
CA THR A 57 3.80 -6.60 8.38
C THR A 57 2.82 -7.51 7.66
N LYS A 58 3.24 -8.14 6.55
CA LYS A 58 2.40 -8.91 5.63
C LYS A 58 1.22 -8.09 5.07
N THR A 59 1.37 -6.78 5.00
CA THR A 59 0.38 -5.86 4.43
C THR A 59 1.07 -4.83 3.58
N THR A 60 0.50 -4.54 2.41
CA THR A 60 1.00 -3.51 1.49
C THR A 60 0.32 -2.16 1.69
N LYS A 61 -0.78 -2.15 2.45
CA LYS A 61 -1.67 -0.99 2.60
C LYS A 61 -2.15 -0.48 1.25
N THR A 62 -2.45 -1.39 0.34
CA THR A 62 -2.99 -1.08 -0.99
C THR A 62 -4.21 -1.95 -1.31
N ILE A 63 -5.17 -1.37 -2.01
CA ILE A 63 -6.40 -2.01 -2.48
C ILE A 63 -6.48 -1.85 -3.99
N GLY A 64 -6.80 -2.93 -4.69
CA GLY A 64 -7.18 -2.87 -6.10
C GLY A 64 -8.66 -2.52 -6.23
N VAL A 65 -9.01 -1.56 -7.10
CA VAL A 65 -10.41 -1.22 -7.42
C VAL A 65 -10.61 -1.37 -8.92
N LEU A 66 -11.43 -2.34 -9.31
CA LEU A 66 -11.77 -2.61 -10.70
C LEU A 66 -13.12 -1.98 -11.01
N ILE A 67 -13.16 -1.09 -11.98
CA ILE A 67 -14.41 -0.45 -12.46
C ILE A 67 -14.48 -0.47 -13.98
N PRO A 68 -15.71 -0.59 -14.57
CA PRO A 68 -15.86 -0.71 -16.02
C PRO A 68 -15.54 0.58 -16.77
N ILE A 69 -15.98 1.73 -16.25
CA ILE A 69 -15.89 3.04 -16.90
C ILE A 69 -15.65 4.12 -15.85
N VAL A 70 -14.44 4.69 -15.83
CA VAL A 70 -14.07 5.75 -14.85
C VAL A 70 -14.88 7.04 -15.07
N SER A 71 -15.23 7.35 -16.33
CA SER A 71 -15.91 8.60 -16.70
C SER A 71 -17.43 8.61 -16.44
N ALA A 72 -18.03 7.47 -16.11
CA ALA A 72 -19.46 7.43 -15.82
C ALA A 72 -19.73 7.92 -14.39
N TYR A 73 -20.67 8.85 -14.22
CA TYR A 73 -20.98 9.51 -12.95
C TYR A 73 -21.17 8.54 -11.77
N LEU A 74 -21.95 7.48 -11.97
CA LEU A 74 -22.18 6.48 -10.92
C LEU A 74 -20.88 5.84 -10.41
N TYR A 75 -19.98 5.46 -11.33
CA TYR A 75 -18.71 4.84 -10.94
C TYR A 75 -17.75 5.84 -10.28
N ALA A 76 -17.81 7.12 -10.66
CA ALA A 76 -17.06 8.17 -10.01
C ALA A 76 -17.50 8.38 -8.56
N GLU A 77 -18.81 8.40 -8.29
CA GLU A 77 -19.36 8.50 -6.92
C GLU A 77 -18.97 7.30 -6.05
N ILE A 78 -19.07 6.08 -6.60
CA ILE A 78 -18.63 4.86 -5.90
C ILE A 78 -17.13 4.94 -5.59
N LEU A 79 -16.32 5.36 -6.55
CA LEU A 79 -14.88 5.48 -6.37
C LEU A 79 -14.52 6.51 -5.29
N ASN A 80 -15.19 7.66 -5.28
CA ASN A 80 -14.99 8.70 -4.27
C ASN A 80 -15.23 8.13 -2.85
N GLY A 81 -16.33 7.40 -2.66
CA GLY A 81 -16.63 6.78 -1.36
C GLY A 81 -15.59 5.72 -0.95
N ILE A 82 -15.10 4.92 -1.92
CA ILE A 82 -14.02 3.95 -1.67
C ILE A 82 -12.73 4.66 -1.30
N GLU A 83 -12.35 5.72 -2.04
CA GLU A 83 -11.12 6.47 -1.82
C GLU A 83 -11.11 7.16 -0.45
N GLU A 84 -12.20 7.83 -0.09
CA GLU A 84 -12.35 8.46 1.21
C GLU A 84 -12.13 7.45 2.33
N LYS A 85 -12.81 6.30 2.26
CA LYS A 85 -12.71 5.27 3.30
C LYS A 85 -11.34 4.58 3.33
N ALA A 86 -10.73 4.35 2.18
CA ALA A 86 -9.39 3.81 2.08
C ALA A 86 -8.37 4.77 2.71
N ASN A 87 -8.45 6.06 2.39
CA ASN A 87 -7.54 7.09 2.88
C ASN A 87 -7.65 7.26 4.41
N GLU A 88 -8.87 7.28 4.98
CA GLU A 88 -9.08 7.30 6.44
C GLU A 88 -8.38 6.15 7.16
N ASN A 89 -8.24 4.99 6.51
CA ASN A 89 -7.60 3.80 7.07
C ASN A 89 -6.13 3.64 6.62
N GLY A 90 -5.57 4.63 5.94
CA GLY A 90 -4.17 4.64 5.48
C GLY A 90 -3.90 3.66 4.35
N TYR A 91 -4.91 3.38 3.51
CA TYR A 91 -4.77 2.58 2.29
C TYR A 91 -4.64 3.45 1.05
N GLY A 92 -3.75 3.05 0.14
CA GLY A 92 -3.71 3.55 -1.23
C GLY A 92 -4.56 2.70 -2.17
N ILE A 93 -4.96 3.26 -3.32
CA ILE A 93 -5.80 2.57 -4.31
C ILE A 93 -5.04 2.38 -5.61
N PHE A 94 -5.13 1.16 -6.18
CA PHE A 94 -4.84 0.90 -7.58
C PHE A 94 -6.16 0.90 -8.37
N LEU A 95 -6.43 1.98 -9.09
CA LEU A 95 -7.62 2.08 -9.93
C LEU A 95 -7.39 1.38 -11.28
N CYS A 96 -8.22 0.39 -11.57
CA CYS A 96 -8.16 -0.44 -12.78
C CYS A 96 -9.44 -0.28 -13.62
N ASN A 97 -9.33 0.40 -14.76
CA ASN A 97 -10.44 0.53 -15.72
C ASN A 97 -10.54 -0.71 -16.59
N THR A 98 -11.51 -1.59 -16.30
CA THR A 98 -11.65 -2.90 -16.96
C THR A 98 -12.25 -2.82 -18.36
N GLY A 99 -12.88 -1.70 -18.71
CA GLY A 99 -13.70 -1.56 -19.93
C GLY A 99 -15.12 -2.13 -19.74
N VAL A 100 -16.03 -1.72 -20.64
CA VAL A 100 -17.48 -1.99 -20.53
C VAL A 100 -17.81 -3.47 -20.33
N ASN A 101 -17.08 -4.37 -21.00
CA ASN A 101 -17.31 -5.82 -20.92
C ASN A 101 -16.27 -6.55 -20.08
N GLY A 102 -15.51 -5.82 -19.23
CA GLY A 102 -14.50 -6.41 -18.38
C GLY A 102 -13.31 -7.06 -19.13
N VAL A 103 -13.09 -6.72 -20.40
CA VAL A 103 -12.06 -7.34 -21.27
C VAL A 103 -10.64 -7.29 -20.68
N ARG A 104 -10.38 -6.37 -19.77
CA ARG A 104 -9.08 -6.20 -19.10
C ARG A 104 -9.05 -6.72 -17.67
N ALA A 105 -10.19 -7.18 -17.13
CA ALA A 105 -10.31 -7.53 -15.72
C ALA A 105 -9.35 -8.63 -15.30
N ILE A 106 -9.27 -9.73 -16.08
CA ILE A 106 -8.37 -10.86 -15.80
C ILE A 106 -6.91 -10.40 -15.66
N ASN A 107 -6.44 -9.56 -16.58
CA ASN A 107 -5.07 -9.06 -16.54
C ASN A 107 -4.82 -8.18 -15.31
N TYR A 108 -5.79 -7.33 -14.94
CA TYR A 108 -5.68 -6.50 -13.74
C TYR A 108 -5.70 -7.34 -12.46
N ILE A 109 -6.55 -8.36 -12.35
CA ILE A 109 -6.59 -9.25 -11.20
C ILE A 109 -5.24 -9.96 -11.02
N LYS A 110 -4.66 -10.50 -12.09
CA LYS A 110 -3.32 -11.11 -12.06
C LYS A 110 -2.25 -10.11 -11.61
N MET A 111 -2.23 -8.93 -12.21
CA MET A 111 -1.29 -7.87 -11.84
C MET A 111 -1.42 -7.47 -10.37
N LEU A 112 -2.64 -7.34 -9.85
CA LEU A 112 -2.89 -6.99 -8.45
C LEU A 112 -2.43 -8.10 -7.50
N GLY A 113 -2.64 -9.37 -7.88
CA GLY A 113 -2.11 -10.53 -7.15
C GLY A 113 -0.58 -10.52 -7.08
N GLU A 114 0.11 -10.31 -8.21
CA GLU A 114 1.58 -10.18 -8.26
C GLU A 114 2.09 -9.02 -7.38
N ARG A 115 1.32 -7.94 -7.26
CA ARG A 115 1.63 -6.80 -6.39
C ARG A 115 1.25 -7.03 -4.93
N GLN A 116 0.62 -8.16 -4.63
CA GLN A 116 0.21 -8.54 -3.27
C GLN A 116 -0.65 -7.45 -2.60
N VAL A 117 -1.63 -6.90 -3.34
CA VAL A 117 -2.58 -5.96 -2.73
C VAL A 117 -3.36 -6.66 -1.62
N ASP A 118 -3.72 -5.93 -0.57
CA ASP A 118 -4.37 -6.51 0.61
C ASP A 118 -5.83 -6.89 0.35
N ALA A 119 -6.48 -6.26 -0.65
CA ALA A 119 -7.84 -6.56 -1.08
C ALA A 119 -8.10 -6.12 -2.52
N ILE A 120 -9.12 -6.70 -3.15
CA ILE A 120 -9.63 -6.29 -4.45
C ILE A 120 -11.12 -6.01 -4.33
N ILE A 121 -11.55 -4.82 -4.75
CA ILE A 121 -12.95 -4.43 -4.87
C ILE A 121 -13.30 -4.47 -6.36
N VAL A 122 -14.32 -5.25 -6.70
CA VAL A 122 -14.82 -5.34 -8.08
C VAL A 122 -16.17 -4.66 -8.16
N VAL A 123 -16.23 -3.54 -8.89
CA VAL A 123 -17.46 -2.83 -9.22
C VAL A 123 -17.84 -3.24 -10.64
N SER A 124 -18.71 -4.24 -10.76
CA SER A 124 -19.13 -4.78 -12.06
C SER A 124 -20.58 -5.22 -12.01
N LEU A 125 -21.23 -5.14 -13.17
CA LEU A 125 -22.58 -5.69 -13.36
C LEU A 125 -22.55 -7.19 -13.68
N THR A 126 -21.40 -7.72 -14.09
CA THR A 126 -21.24 -9.12 -14.48
C THR A 126 -19.92 -9.66 -13.94
N ILE A 127 -20.00 -10.71 -13.14
CA ILE A 127 -18.85 -11.52 -12.70
C ILE A 127 -19.08 -12.91 -13.29
N ASN A 128 -18.16 -13.37 -14.12
CA ASN A 128 -18.20 -14.73 -14.67
C ASN A 128 -17.38 -15.70 -13.80
N ASP A 129 -17.51 -16.99 -14.03
CA ASP A 129 -16.84 -18.04 -13.26
C ASP A 129 -15.31 -17.90 -13.31
N GLU A 130 -14.75 -17.45 -14.42
CA GLU A 130 -13.30 -17.22 -14.55
C GLU A 130 -12.82 -16.13 -13.59
N TYR A 131 -13.56 -15.03 -13.47
CA TYR A 131 -13.25 -13.97 -12.52
C TYR A 131 -13.33 -14.47 -11.08
N TYR A 132 -14.41 -15.19 -10.76
CA TYR A 132 -14.63 -15.75 -9.44
C TYR A 132 -13.52 -16.72 -9.04
N ASN A 133 -13.17 -17.65 -9.92
CA ASN A 133 -12.11 -18.61 -9.65
C ASN A 133 -10.74 -17.95 -9.49
N LEU A 134 -10.45 -16.93 -10.31
CA LEU A 134 -9.19 -16.20 -10.22
C LEU A 134 -9.08 -15.39 -8.91
N LEU A 135 -10.15 -14.70 -8.51
CA LEU A 135 -10.19 -13.95 -7.24
C LEU A 135 -10.01 -14.86 -6.03
N ASN A 136 -10.58 -16.07 -6.05
CA ASN A 136 -10.42 -17.04 -4.96
C ASN A 136 -9.04 -17.71 -4.93
N SER A 137 -8.23 -17.57 -5.96
CA SER A 137 -6.88 -18.14 -6.04
C SER A 137 -5.78 -17.18 -5.50
N LEU A 138 -6.14 -15.95 -5.19
CA LEU A 138 -5.24 -14.93 -4.64
C LEU A 138 -5.19 -14.99 -3.12
#